data_a8ce2d3b7a89cd88da4403632ebad61b
#
_entry.id   a8ce2d3b7a89cd88da4403632ebad61b
#
_cell.length_a   1.000
_cell.length_b   1.000
_cell.length_c   1.000
_cell.angle_alpha   90.00
_cell.angle_beta   90.00
_cell.angle_gamma   90.00
#
_symmetry.space_group_name_H-M   'P 1'
#
loop_
_entity.id
_entity.type
_entity.pdbx_description
1 polymer ?
#
loop_
_entity_poly.entity_id
_entity_poly.type
_entity_poly.pdbx_seq_one_letter_code
_entity_poly.pdbx_strand_id
1 'polypeptide(L)'
;MTRLRKGRLRWAIAGGLVIALVVAAVVAWPYVQRYTGSAPPPQFYDKVQLEPALARDYPRVLGVAHNAGNNLGTLSTALHYGADVMEIDVISARGQLVAGRNHWWGWLARQVFRGPTLVQAWDGAAAAGIIKLDLMQTDRGFLDDLIAFLAPRAGSRPVMISSRDLSALLYLHRRLPDVTMLFSVAGPDAVHQLKSDAALQRGIGGVSVFQGLVDANLVTWVHAHRLVILTWTVNDSERFNQLVRLGVDGITTGNLAILRALSR
;
A
#
# COMPACT_ATOMS: atom_id res chain seq x y z
N MET A 1 -46.44 26.89 36.20
CA MET A 1 -46.33 26.13 34.91
C MET A 1 -44.97 26.19 34.21
N THR A 2 -43.97 26.94 34.65
CA THR A 2 -42.69 27.16 33.97
C THR A 2 -41.58 26.17 34.31
N ARG A 3 -41.60 25.46 35.41
CA ARG A 3 -40.54 24.47 35.80
C ARG A 3 -40.62 23.12 35.05
N LEU A 4 -41.82 22.67 34.71
CA LEU A 4 -42.05 21.40 34.00
C LEU A 4 -41.59 21.43 32.53
N ARG A 5 -41.67 22.62 31.87
CA ARG A 5 -41.21 22.79 30.47
C ARG A 5 -39.68 22.74 30.34
N LYS A 6 -38.96 23.30 31.32
CA LYS A 6 -37.47 23.29 31.31
C LYS A 6 -36.88 21.90 31.49
N GLY A 7 -37.56 21.03 32.28
CA GLY A 7 -37.12 19.62 32.47
C GLY A 7 -37.29 18.81 31.19
N ARG A 8 -38.44 18.91 30.51
CA ARG A 8 -38.69 18.17 29.25
C ARG A 8 -37.73 18.58 28.14
N LEU A 9 -37.38 19.87 28.06
CA LEU A 9 -36.43 20.37 27.04
C LEU A 9 -34.99 19.80 27.30
N ARG A 10 -34.58 19.73 28.58
CA ARG A 10 -33.27 19.14 28.94
C ARG A 10 -33.18 17.66 28.60
N TRP A 11 -34.22 16.88 28.81
CA TRP A 11 -34.28 15.48 28.47
C TRP A 11 -34.35 15.24 26.95
N ALA A 12 -35.03 16.12 26.20
CA ALA A 12 -35.08 16.08 24.74
C ALA A 12 -33.70 16.38 24.13
N ILE A 13 -32.97 17.37 24.69
CA ILE A 13 -31.59 17.68 24.24
C ILE A 13 -30.64 16.56 24.59
N ALA A 14 -30.72 16.01 25.81
CA ALA A 14 -29.88 14.89 26.21
C ALA A 14 -30.16 13.64 25.36
N GLY A 15 -31.42 13.32 25.07
CA GLY A 15 -31.80 12.22 24.20
C GLY A 15 -31.31 12.41 22.75
N GLY A 16 -31.43 13.63 22.21
CA GLY A 16 -30.90 13.97 20.87
C GLY A 16 -29.38 13.84 20.81
N LEU A 17 -28.68 14.22 21.87
CA LEU A 17 -27.20 14.09 21.93
C LEU A 17 -26.76 12.61 22.00
N VAL A 18 -27.47 11.79 22.76
CA VAL A 18 -27.20 10.35 22.84
C VAL A 18 -27.45 9.67 21.49
N ILE A 19 -28.56 9.99 20.82
CA ILE A 19 -28.85 9.45 19.49
C ILE A 19 -27.79 9.89 18.49
N ALA A 20 -27.36 11.16 18.49
CA ALA A 20 -26.30 11.65 17.62
C ALA A 20 -24.96 10.95 17.88
N LEU A 21 -24.61 10.69 19.14
CA LEU A 21 -23.40 9.93 19.51
C LEU A 21 -23.48 8.47 19.08
N VAL A 22 -24.64 7.81 19.23
CA VAL A 22 -24.84 6.43 18.76
C VAL A 22 -24.77 6.35 17.24
N VAL A 23 -25.39 7.25 16.52
CA VAL A 23 -25.31 7.32 15.05
C VAL A 23 -23.87 7.58 14.61
N ALA A 24 -23.18 8.51 15.26
CA ALA A 24 -21.76 8.76 14.98
C ALA A 24 -20.90 7.54 15.26
N ALA A 25 -21.15 6.81 16.36
CA ALA A 25 -20.43 5.56 16.68
C ALA A 25 -20.73 4.45 15.67
N VAL A 26 -22.00 4.27 15.27
CA VAL A 26 -22.39 3.25 14.27
C VAL A 26 -21.79 3.57 12.90
N VAL A 27 -21.80 4.84 12.49
CA VAL A 27 -21.18 5.27 11.22
C VAL A 27 -19.66 5.20 11.28
N ALA A 28 -19.05 5.52 12.43
CA ALA A 28 -17.61 5.46 12.61
C ALA A 28 -17.09 4.03 12.83
N TRP A 29 -17.93 3.09 13.32
CA TRP A 29 -17.51 1.74 13.67
C TRP A 29 -16.85 0.93 12.54
N PRO A 30 -17.38 0.92 11.30
CA PRO A 30 -16.69 0.27 10.18
C PRO A 30 -15.32 0.90 9.87
N TYR A 31 -15.21 2.20 10.10
CA TYR A 31 -13.94 2.92 9.93
C TYR A 31 -12.98 2.59 11.09
N VAL A 32 -13.47 2.55 12.33
CA VAL A 32 -12.67 2.15 13.50
C VAL A 32 -12.15 0.73 13.32
N GLN A 33 -12.97 -0.21 12.86
CA GLN A 33 -12.54 -1.59 12.59
C GLN A 33 -11.45 -1.66 11.52
N ARG A 34 -11.53 -0.85 10.46
CA ARG A 34 -10.46 -0.74 9.45
C ARG A 34 -9.15 -0.21 10.02
N TYR A 35 -9.20 0.64 11.03
CA TYR A 35 -8.03 1.31 11.62
C TYR A 35 -7.48 0.62 12.86
N THR A 36 -8.23 -0.27 13.49
CA THR A 36 -7.78 -1.02 14.68
C THR A 36 -7.05 -2.32 14.36
N GLY A 37 -6.66 -2.54 13.10
CA GLY A 37 -5.89 -3.72 12.69
C GLY A 37 -6.74 -4.98 12.48
N SER A 38 -8.05 -4.92 12.65
CA SER A 38 -8.98 -5.95 12.18
C SER A 38 -9.37 -5.66 10.73
N ALA A 39 -8.40 -5.63 9.82
CA ALA A 39 -8.74 -5.73 8.41
C ALA A 39 -9.57 -7.02 8.23
N PRO A 40 -10.70 -6.98 7.49
CA PRO A 40 -11.41 -8.21 7.19
C PRO A 40 -10.40 -9.20 6.58
N PRO A 41 -10.51 -10.49 6.89
CA PRO A 41 -9.64 -11.48 6.30
C PRO A 41 -9.66 -11.30 4.77
N PRO A 42 -8.53 -11.51 4.08
CA PRO A 42 -8.48 -11.37 2.63
C PRO A 42 -9.60 -12.21 2.03
N GLN A 43 -10.45 -11.57 1.23
CA GLN A 43 -11.51 -12.28 0.54
C GLN A 43 -10.86 -13.21 -0.47
N PHE A 44 -11.26 -14.49 -0.46
CA PHE A 44 -10.87 -15.43 -1.49
C PHE A 44 -11.65 -15.08 -2.75
N TYR A 45 -10.96 -14.56 -3.75
CA TYR A 45 -11.52 -14.32 -5.07
C TYR A 45 -11.47 -15.59 -5.91
N ASP A 46 -12.26 -15.61 -6.97
CA ASP A 46 -12.42 -16.76 -7.88
C ASP A 46 -11.09 -17.26 -8.45
N LYS A 47 -11.11 -18.52 -8.90
CA LYS A 47 -9.95 -19.19 -9.49
C LYS A 47 -9.40 -18.39 -10.67
N VAL A 48 -8.12 -18.04 -10.58
CA VAL A 48 -7.39 -17.47 -11.71
C VAL A 48 -7.02 -18.60 -12.65
N GLN A 49 -7.45 -18.51 -13.90
CA GLN A 49 -6.97 -19.37 -14.97
C GLN A 49 -5.84 -18.66 -15.70
N LEU A 50 -4.61 -19.09 -15.43
CA LEU A 50 -3.48 -18.73 -16.29
C LEU A 50 -3.63 -19.42 -17.63
N GLU A 51 -3.50 -18.68 -18.71
CA GLU A 51 -3.36 -19.27 -20.04
C GLU A 51 -2.09 -20.14 -20.06
N PRO A 52 -2.15 -21.39 -20.54
CA PRO A 52 -0.97 -22.30 -20.53
C PRO A 52 0.27 -21.72 -21.25
N ALA A 53 0.07 -20.87 -22.25
CA ALA A 53 1.14 -20.17 -22.96
C ALA A 53 1.90 -19.18 -22.06
N LEU A 54 1.19 -18.49 -21.13
CA LEU A 54 1.82 -17.52 -20.22
C LEU A 54 2.73 -18.19 -19.19
N ALA A 55 2.50 -19.47 -18.86
CA ALA A 55 3.30 -20.19 -17.90
C ALA A 55 4.68 -20.59 -18.43
N ARG A 56 4.90 -20.58 -19.76
CA ARG A 56 6.12 -21.08 -20.41
C ARG A 56 7.03 -20.01 -20.95
N ASP A 57 6.50 -18.93 -21.48
CA ASP A 57 7.22 -18.02 -22.38
C ASP A 57 7.45 -16.61 -21.82
N TYR A 58 6.96 -16.32 -20.61
CA TYR A 58 7.10 -14.99 -20.01
C TYR A 58 8.09 -14.98 -18.84
N PRO A 59 8.87 -13.90 -18.68
CA PRO A 59 9.73 -13.72 -17.53
C PRO A 59 8.89 -13.75 -16.23
N ARG A 60 9.50 -14.12 -15.12
CA ARG A 60 8.82 -14.19 -13.84
C ARG A 60 8.25 -12.82 -13.46
N VAL A 61 6.93 -12.74 -13.31
CA VAL A 61 6.23 -11.57 -12.78
C VAL A 61 6.13 -11.68 -11.27
N LEU A 62 6.53 -10.64 -10.54
CA LEU A 62 6.49 -10.62 -9.08
C LEU A 62 5.07 -10.51 -8.55
N GLY A 63 4.70 -11.37 -7.62
CA GLY A 63 3.45 -11.28 -6.87
C GLY A 63 3.60 -10.35 -5.67
N VAL A 64 2.97 -9.15 -5.72
CA VAL A 64 2.99 -8.15 -4.65
C VAL A 64 1.70 -8.27 -3.83
N ALA A 65 1.81 -8.64 -2.54
CA ALA A 65 0.66 -8.76 -1.66
C ALA A 65 0.21 -7.38 -1.16
N HIS A 66 -0.92 -6.89 -1.73
CA HIS A 66 -1.45 -5.55 -1.50
C HIS A 66 -1.79 -5.30 -0.03
N ASN A 67 -1.10 -4.36 0.60
CA ASN A 67 -1.32 -3.94 2.00
C ASN A 67 -1.24 -5.09 3.02
N ALA A 68 -0.70 -6.24 2.65
CA ALA A 68 -0.72 -7.41 3.52
C ALA A 68 0.11 -7.22 4.80
N GLY A 69 1.16 -6.40 4.75
CA GLY A 69 1.97 -6.06 5.91
C GLY A 69 1.31 -5.14 6.93
N ASN A 70 0.13 -4.57 6.61
CA ASN A 70 -0.62 -3.71 7.52
C ASN A 70 -1.31 -4.47 8.67
N ASN A 71 -1.33 -5.81 8.58
CA ASN A 71 -1.88 -6.70 9.59
C ASN A 71 -1.10 -8.03 9.60
N LEU A 72 -0.67 -8.50 10.78
CA LEU A 72 0.18 -9.69 10.89
C LEU A 72 -0.53 -10.98 10.42
N GLY A 73 -1.86 -11.07 10.53
CA GLY A 73 -2.63 -12.21 10.04
C GLY A 73 -2.68 -12.24 8.51
N THR A 74 -2.94 -11.10 7.85
CA THR A 74 -2.92 -10.99 6.38
C THR A 74 -1.53 -11.20 5.81
N LEU A 75 -0.50 -10.72 6.51
CA LEU A 75 0.90 -10.94 6.17
C LEU A 75 1.23 -12.43 6.15
N SER A 76 0.90 -13.18 7.21
CA SER A 76 1.12 -14.62 7.29
C SER A 76 0.36 -15.37 6.18
N THR A 77 -0.88 -14.97 5.90
CA THR A 77 -1.67 -15.55 4.81
C THR A 77 -1.02 -15.29 3.44
N ALA A 78 -0.58 -14.07 3.17
CA ALA A 78 0.07 -13.72 1.90
C ALA A 78 1.37 -14.53 1.68
N LEU A 79 2.18 -14.71 2.73
CA LEU A 79 3.37 -15.58 2.68
C LEU A 79 3.00 -17.01 2.35
N HIS A 80 1.95 -17.56 2.97
CA HIS A 80 1.48 -18.93 2.67
C HIS A 80 1.03 -19.09 1.21
N TYR A 81 0.52 -18.03 0.59
CA TYR A 81 0.12 -18.02 -0.82
C TYR A 81 1.26 -17.63 -1.77
N GLY A 82 2.48 -17.50 -1.27
CA GLY A 82 3.68 -17.36 -2.08
C GLY A 82 3.92 -15.94 -2.62
N ALA A 83 3.55 -14.91 -1.83
CA ALA A 83 3.89 -13.54 -2.18
C ALA A 83 5.41 -13.34 -2.27
N ASP A 84 5.90 -12.81 -3.38
CA ASP A 84 7.31 -12.45 -3.58
C ASP A 84 7.64 -11.15 -2.85
N VAL A 85 6.70 -10.21 -2.87
CA VAL A 85 6.83 -8.86 -2.33
C VAL A 85 5.73 -8.61 -1.30
N MET A 86 6.13 -8.20 -0.10
CA MET A 86 5.20 -7.80 0.94
C MET A 86 5.03 -6.28 0.93
N GLU A 87 3.84 -5.80 0.62
CA GLU A 87 3.53 -4.38 0.67
C GLU A 87 3.07 -3.96 2.07
N ILE A 88 3.66 -2.89 2.57
CA ILE A 88 3.41 -2.28 3.88
C ILE A 88 3.17 -0.79 3.67
N ASP A 89 1.98 -0.29 3.98
CA ASP A 89 1.76 1.15 4.10
C ASP A 89 2.45 1.67 5.36
N VAL A 90 3.14 2.80 5.30
CA VAL A 90 3.90 3.33 6.44
C VAL A 90 3.43 4.72 6.82
N ILE A 91 3.13 4.90 8.09
CA ILE A 91 2.84 6.21 8.72
C ILE A 91 3.63 6.37 10.01
N SER A 92 3.76 7.61 10.49
CA SER A 92 4.16 7.90 11.86
C SER A 92 2.92 8.05 12.74
N ALA A 93 2.85 7.28 13.83
CA ALA A 93 1.82 7.38 14.83
C ALA A 93 2.41 7.24 16.23
N ARG A 94 2.06 8.14 17.15
CA ARG A 94 2.59 8.18 18.53
C ARG A 94 4.12 8.17 18.61
N GLY A 95 4.79 8.86 17.72
CA GLY A 95 6.25 8.92 17.70
C GLY A 95 6.92 7.62 17.23
N GLN A 96 6.21 6.73 16.56
CA GLN A 96 6.73 5.47 16.03
C GLN A 96 6.29 5.28 14.58
N LEU A 97 7.12 4.59 13.81
CA LEU A 97 6.72 4.08 12.48
C LEU A 97 5.83 2.87 12.68
N VAL A 98 4.65 2.90 12.05
CA VAL A 98 3.65 1.84 12.11
C VAL A 98 3.21 1.43 10.72
N ALA A 99 2.82 0.16 10.58
CA ALA A 99 2.28 -0.39 9.35
C ALA A 99 0.78 -0.13 9.28
N GLY A 100 0.35 0.67 8.31
CA GLY A 100 -1.05 0.99 8.09
C GLY A 100 -1.29 2.29 7.36
N ARG A 101 -2.55 2.53 7.06
CA ARG A 101 -3.01 3.66 6.26
C ARG A 101 -3.92 4.56 7.10
N ASN A 102 -3.67 5.87 7.05
CA ASN A 102 -4.51 6.88 7.71
C ASN A 102 -5.18 7.76 6.66
N HIS A 103 -6.48 7.55 6.43
CA HIS A 103 -7.15 8.21 5.32
C HIS A 103 -7.92 9.49 5.66
N TRP A 104 -8.38 9.72 6.91
CA TRP A 104 -9.39 10.76 7.08
C TRP A 104 -9.30 11.67 8.30
N TRP A 105 -8.66 11.28 9.40
CA TRP A 105 -8.78 12.00 10.68
C TRP A 105 -7.48 12.65 11.17
N GLY A 106 -6.53 12.92 10.29
CA GLY A 106 -5.31 13.65 10.61
C GLY A 106 -4.63 13.12 11.88
N TRP A 107 -4.32 14.01 12.79
CA TRP A 107 -3.62 13.67 14.02
C TRP A 107 -4.43 12.80 15.01
N LEU A 108 -5.75 12.95 15.10
CA LEU A 108 -6.59 12.15 16.01
C LEU A 108 -6.52 10.66 15.65
N ALA A 109 -6.60 10.30 14.39
CA ALA A 109 -6.48 8.92 13.96
C ALA A 109 -5.09 8.33 14.27
N ARG A 110 -4.02 9.14 14.20
CA ARG A 110 -2.68 8.72 14.61
C ARG A 110 -2.58 8.42 16.10
N GLN A 111 -3.34 9.11 16.95
CA GLN A 111 -3.36 8.86 18.40
C GLN A 111 -4.08 7.56 18.77
N VAL A 112 -5.06 7.13 17.99
CA VAL A 112 -5.85 5.92 18.24
C VAL A 112 -5.45 4.72 17.39
N PHE A 113 -4.48 4.89 16.47
CA PHE A 113 -4.00 3.82 15.61
C PHE A 113 -3.42 2.66 16.44
N ARG A 114 -3.82 1.43 16.13
CA ARG A 114 -3.44 0.18 16.84
C ARG A 114 -2.92 -0.92 15.90
N GLY A 115 -2.46 -0.56 14.72
CA GLY A 115 -1.79 -1.51 13.82
C GLY A 115 -0.43 -1.95 14.35
N PRO A 116 0.22 -2.90 13.68
CA PRO A 116 1.56 -3.33 14.04
C PRO A 116 2.56 -2.19 13.89
N THR A 117 3.63 -2.21 14.69
CA THR A 117 4.78 -1.34 14.43
C THR A 117 5.45 -1.76 13.12
N LEU A 118 6.19 -0.85 12.48
CA LEU A 118 6.95 -1.19 11.27
C LEU A 118 7.99 -2.29 11.57
N VAL A 119 8.55 -2.35 12.78
CA VAL A 119 9.43 -3.45 13.23
C VAL A 119 8.69 -4.78 13.19
N GLN A 120 7.49 -4.87 13.79
CA GLN A 120 6.70 -6.11 13.78
C GLN A 120 6.31 -6.57 12.39
N ALA A 121 5.92 -5.64 11.51
CA ALA A 121 5.60 -5.96 10.12
C ALA A 121 6.84 -6.40 9.33
N TRP A 122 7.97 -5.73 9.55
CA TRP A 122 9.26 -6.07 8.94
C TRP A 122 9.72 -7.49 9.33
N ASP A 123 9.70 -7.80 10.62
CA ASP A 123 10.13 -9.10 11.16
C ASP A 123 9.14 -10.20 10.75
N GLY A 124 7.84 -9.92 10.79
CA GLY A 124 6.81 -10.84 10.30
C GLY A 124 6.94 -11.18 8.82
N ALA A 125 7.44 -10.24 8.02
CA ALA A 125 7.69 -10.44 6.60
C ALA A 125 9.08 -11.07 6.29
N ALA A 126 9.74 -11.69 7.27
CA ALA A 126 11.09 -12.23 7.09
C ALA A 126 11.21 -13.25 5.94
N ALA A 127 10.15 -14.01 5.68
CA ALA A 127 10.11 -14.99 4.58
C ALA A 127 9.78 -14.38 3.21
N ALA A 128 9.36 -13.10 3.12
CA ALA A 128 9.20 -12.42 1.85
C ALA A 128 10.56 -12.08 1.26
N GLY A 129 10.72 -12.32 -0.04
CA GLY A 129 11.98 -12.00 -0.74
C GLY A 129 12.24 -10.49 -0.81
N ILE A 130 11.19 -9.67 -0.88
CA ILE A 130 11.25 -8.22 -1.07
C ILE A 130 10.22 -7.53 -0.16
N ILE A 131 10.59 -6.39 0.42
CA ILE A 131 9.66 -5.50 1.11
C ILE A 131 9.37 -4.28 0.24
N LYS A 132 8.10 -3.96 0.05
CA LYS A 132 7.66 -2.70 -0.56
C LYS A 132 6.99 -1.82 0.49
N LEU A 133 7.55 -0.66 0.77
CA LEU A 133 6.99 0.35 1.66
C LEU A 133 6.23 1.39 0.82
N ASP A 134 4.93 1.55 1.06
CA ASP A 134 4.13 2.61 0.44
C ASP A 134 3.97 3.78 1.41
N LEU A 135 4.49 4.96 1.03
CA LEU A 135 4.54 6.11 1.92
C LEU A 135 3.20 6.82 1.97
N MET A 136 2.60 6.83 3.15
CA MET A 136 1.36 7.57 3.43
C MET A 136 1.64 8.98 3.97
N GLN A 137 2.90 9.32 4.21
CA GLN A 137 3.41 10.62 4.69
C GLN A 137 4.72 10.95 4.00
N THR A 138 5.01 12.24 3.87
CA THR A 138 6.23 12.73 3.22
C THR A 138 6.85 13.94 3.93
N ASP A 139 6.39 14.25 5.15
CA ASP A 139 7.02 15.29 5.95
C ASP A 139 8.42 14.86 6.39
N ARG A 140 9.28 15.86 6.62
CA ARG A 140 10.70 15.64 6.84
C ARG A 140 11.01 14.75 8.03
N GLY A 141 10.30 14.94 9.16
CA GLY A 141 10.51 14.14 10.37
C GLY A 141 10.21 12.66 10.12
N PHE A 142 9.09 12.37 9.43
CA PHE A 142 8.75 11.01 9.03
C PHE A 142 9.82 10.37 8.12
N LEU A 143 10.32 11.13 7.14
CA LEU A 143 11.36 10.62 6.23
C LEU A 143 12.69 10.35 6.95
N ASP A 144 13.06 11.20 7.91
CA ASP A 144 14.27 11.01 8.70
C ASP A 144 14.15 9.79 9.64
N ASP A 145 12.99 9.58 10.27
CA ASP A 145 12.69 8.36 11.06
C ASP A 145 12.76 7.10 10.18
N LEU A 146 12.22 7.17 8.97
CA LEU A 146 12.27 6.06 8.02
C LEU A 146 13.70 5.73 7.58
N ILE A 147 14.52 6.73 7.33
CA ILE A 147 15.95 6.55 7.03
C ILE A 147 16.65 5.88 8.20
N ALA A 148 16.43 6.36 9.43
CA ALA A 148 17.04 5.78 10.63
C ALA A 148 16.62 4.30 10.83
N PHE A 149 15.37 3.97 10.49
CA PHE A 149 14.89 2.59 10.52
C PHE A 149 15.54 1.70 9.46
N LEU A 150 15.65 2.21 8.21
CA LEU A 150 16.11 1.41 7.06
C LEU A 150 17.63 1.31 6.95
N ALA A 151 18.39 2.32 7.35
CA ALA A 151 19.84 2.34 7.17
C ALA A 151 20.56 1.09 7.70
N PRO A 152 20.22 0.54 8.90
CA PRO A 152 20.82 -0.70 9.39
C PRO A 152 20.21 -1.97 8.77
N ARG A 153 19.15 -1.88 7.96
CA ARG A 153 18.34 -3.01 7.48
C ARG A 153 18.35 -3.21 5.96
N ALA A 154 18.58 -2.16 5.20
CA ALA A 154 18.46 -2.17 3.73
C ALA A 154 19.39 -3.19 3.05
N GLY A 155 20.52 -3.50 3.65
CA GLY A 155 21.44 -4.53 3.13
C GLY A 155 21.03 -5.97 3.44
N SER A 156 20.02 -6.21 4.29
CA SER A 156 19.60 -7.57 4.67
C SER A 156 18.69 -8.25 3.64
N ARG A 157 17.95 -7.46 2.86
CA ARG A 157 17.06 -7.89 1.76
C ARG A 157 16.72 -6.72 0.85
N PRO A 158 16.29 -6.97 -0.40
CA PRO A 158 15.81 -5.93 -1.30
C PRO A 158 14.61 -5.16 -0.72
N VAL A 159 14.67 -3.82 -0.82
CA VAL A 159 13.61 -2.91 -0.37
C VAL A 159 13.20 -2.02 -1.52
N MET A 160 11.90 -1.83 -1.67
CA MET A 160 11.29 -0.86 -2.57
C MET A 160 10.54 0.18 -1.74
N ILE A 161 10.58 1.45 -2.14
CA ILE A 161 9.76 2.51 -1.55
C ILE A 161 8.94 3.17 -2.64
N SER A 162 7.61 3.22 -2.47
CA SER A 162 6.72 3.92 -3.39
C SER A 162 6.12 5.19 -2.78
N SER A 163 6.05 6.25 -3.59
CA SER A 163 5.40 7.53 -3.23
C SER A 163 4.95 8.27 -4.48
N ARG A 164 3.92 9.12 -4.33
CA ARG A 164 3.53 10.13 -5.33
C ARG A 164 4.35 11.42 -5.23
N ASP A 165 5.07 11.59 -4.13
CA ASP A 165 5.91 12.75 -3.88
C ASP A 165 7.33 12.49 -4.36
N LEU A 166 7.66 13.10 -5.50
CA LEU A 166 8.98 12.99 -6.10
C LEU A 166 10.08 13.53 -5.18
N SER A 167 9.82 14.62 -4.48
CA SER A 167 10.82 15.25 -3.59
C SER A 167 11.19 14.31 -2.44
N ALA A 168 10.20 13.58 -1.89
CA ALA A 168 10.41 12.56 -0.88
C ALA A 168 11.27 11.41 -1.43
N LEU A 169 10.96 10.90 -2.62
CA LEU A 169 11.74 9.83 -3.26
C LEU A 169 13.19 10.27 -3.52
N LEU A 170 13.40 11.45 -4.07
CA LEU A 170 14.75 11.99 -4.32
C LEU A 170 15.52 12.26 -3.02
N TYR A 171 14.80 12.65 -1.95
CA TYR A 171 15.41 12.82 -0.63
C TYR A 171 15.88 11.49 -0.04
N LEU A 172 15.07 10.45 -0.14
CA LEU A 172 15.38 9.10 0.32
C LEU A 172 16.49 8.45 -0.52
N HIS A 173 16.41 8.56 -1.85
CA HIS A 173 17.42 7.99 -2.76
C HIS A 173 18.85 8.43 -2.43
N ARG A 174 19.04 9.72 -2.11
CA ARG A 174 20.38 10.24 -1.73
C ARG A 174 20.94 9.66 -0.44
N ARG A 175 20.10 9.08 0.43
CA ARG A 175 20.47 8.56 1.76
C ARG A 175 20.39 7.05 1.87
N LEU A 176 19.64 6.42 0.99
CA LEU A 176 19.42 5.00 0.92
C LEU A 176 19.63 4.52 -0.53
N PRO A 177 20.88 4.57 -1.03
CA PRO A 177 21.18 4.28 -2.44
C PRO A 177 20.86 2.82 -2.83
N ASP A 178 20.86 1.89 -1.87
CA ASP A 178 20.56 0.48 -2.09
C ASP A 178 19.05 0.17 -2.09
N VAL A 179 18.20 1.19 -1.86
CA VAL A 179 16.74 1.05 -1.85
C VAL A 179 16.17 1.51 -3.19
N THR A 180 15.33 0.67 -3.80
CA THR A 180 14.68 0.99 -5.07
C THR A 180 13.53 1.97 -4.87
N MET A 181 13.62 3.15 -5.43
CA MET A 181 12.54 4.15 -5.40
C MET A 181 11.58 3.93 -6.54
N LEU A 182 10.27 3.85 -6.23
CA LEU A 182 9.19 3.67 -7.18
C LEU A 182 8.31 4.92 -7.21
N PHE A 183 8.20 5.58 -8.36
CA PHE A 183 7.25 6.68 -8.52
C PHE A 183 5.84 6.12 -8.71
N SER A 184 4.89 6.53 -7.84
CA SER A 184 3.51 6.05 -7.89
C SER A 184 2.68 6.86 -8.90
N VAL A 185 2.26 6.20 -9.99
CA VAL A 185 1.55 6.80 -11.12
C VAL A 185 0.07 6.45 -11.03
N ALA A 186 -0.74 7.42 -10.58
CA ALA A 186 -2.17 7.22 -10.32
C ALA A 186 -3.09 7.83 -11.39
N GLY A 187 -2.55 8.65 -12.30
CA GLY A 187 -3.31 9.36 -13.33
C GLY A 187 -2.45 9.80 -14.50
N PRO A 188 -3.09 10.33 -15.58
CA PRO A 188 -2.39 10.77 -16.80
C PRO A 188 -1.32 11.85 -16.55
N ASP A 189 -1.58 12.77 -15.62
CA ASP A 189 -0.62 13.83 -15.28
C ASP A 189 0.68 13.26 -14.70
N ALA A 190 0.58 12.21 -13.88
CA ALA A 190 1.75 11.51 -13.37
C ALA A 190 2.51 10.75 -14.47
N VAL A 191 1.83 10.24 -15.50
CA VAL A 191 2.49 9.67 -16.69
C VAL A 191 3.23 10.76 -17.45
N HIS A 192 2.63 11.93 -17.61
CA HIS A 192 3.28 13.07 -18.28
C HIS A 192 4.52 13.52 -17.47
N GLN A 193 4.40 13.68 -16.16
CA GLN A 193 5.52 14.01 -15.28
C GLN A 193 6.65 12.98 -15.39
N LEU A 194 6.34 11.68 -15.32
CA LEU A 194 7.31 10.59 -15.50
C LEU A 194 8.12 10.74 -16.79
N LYS A 195 7.45 11.05 -17.90
CA LYS A 195 8.08 11.12 -19.21
C LYS A 195 8.85 12.41 -19.46
N SER A 196 8.51 13.51 -18.79
CA SER A 196 9.12 14.83 -19.00
C SER A 196 10.24 15.18 -17.99
N ASP A 197 10.29 14.53 -16.83
CA ASP A 197 11.19 14.88 -15.74
C ASP A 197 12.45 13.98 -15.72
N ALA A 198 13.55 14.50 -16.27
CA ALA A 198 14.83 13.79 -16.29
C ALA A 198 15.45 13.59 -14.88
N ALA A 199 15.11 14.43 -13.88
CA ALA A 199 15.58 14.24 -12.51
C ALA A 199 14.86 13.06 -11.86
N LEU A 200 13.56 12.93 -12.11
CA LEU A 200 12.77 11.78 -11.70
C LEU A 200 13.35 10.49 -12.29
N GLN A 201 13.57 10.46 -13.59
CA GLN A 201 14.09 9.28 -14.27
C GLN A 201 15.46 8.80 -13.74
N ARG A 202 16.31 9.72 -13.28
CA ARG A 202 17.61 9.38 -12.66
C ARG A 202 17.54 9.01 -11.19
N GLY A 203 16.48 9.40 -10.49
CA GLY A 203 16.33 9.21 -9.04
C GLY A 203 15.44 8.05 -8.64
N ILE A 204 14.86 7.32 -9.63
CA ILE A 204 14.00 6.17 -9.37
C ILE A 204 14.53 4.91 -10.06
N GLY A 205 14.22 3.75 -9.48
CA GLY A 205 14.48 2.44 -10.07
C GLY A 205 13.26 1.85 -10.78
N GLY A 206 12.08 2.47 -10.65
CA GLY A 206 10.87 1.98 -11.30
C GLY A 206 9.64 2.82 -11.02
N VAL A 207 8.51 2.29 -11.44
CA VAL A 207 7.19 2.90 -11.30
C VAL A 207 6.19 1.92 -10.70
N SER A 208 5.24 2.46 -9.91
CA SER A 208 4.09 1.74 -9.38
C SER A 208 2.83 2.34 -10.00
N VAL A 209 2.24 1.69 -11.01
CA VAL A 209 1.25 2.28 -11.92
C VAL A 209 -0.16 1.75 -11.66
N PHE A 210 -1.16 2.65 -11.62
CA PHE A 210 -2.56 2.23 -11.64
C PHE A 210 -2.86 1.41 -12.90
N GLN A 211 -3.44 0.24 -12.74
CA GLN A 211 -3.64 -0.74 -13.80
C GLN A 211 -4.34 -0.19 -15.06
N GLY A 212 -5.26 0.75 -14.88
CA GLY A 212 -6.00 1.37 -16.00
C GLY A 212 -5.14 2.24 -16.92
N LEU A 213 -3.93 2.59 -16.51
CA LEU A 213 -2.98 3.39 -17.31
C LEU A 213 -1.93 2.54 -18.02
N VAL A 214 -1.88 1.24 -17.73
CA VAL A 214 -0.85 0.34 -18.29
C VAL A 214 -1.28 -0.12 -19.68
N ASP A 215 -0.49 0.26 -20.68
CA ASP A 215 -0.56 -0.18 -22.07
C ASP A 215 0.83 -0.58 -22.58
N ALA A 216 0.91 -1.11 -23.80
CA ALA A 216 2.17 -1.54 -24.41
C ALA A 216 3.17 -0.39 -24.58
N ASN A 217 2.69 0.83 -24.87
CA ASN A 217 3.55 1.99 -25.05
C ASN A 217 4.22 2.40 -23.75
N LEU A 218 3.46 2.38 -22.64
CA LEU A 218 4.00 2.73 -21.32
C LEU A 218 5.02 1.67 -20.87
N VAL A 219 4.71 0.38 -21.00
CA VAL A 219 5.63 -0.71 -20.63
C VAL A 219 6.93 -0.62 -21.44
N THR A 220 6.84 -0.47 -22.75
CA THR A 220 8.00 -0.31 -23.63
C THR A 220 8.83 0.91 -23.23
N TRP A 221 8.18 2.04 -22.94
CA TRP A 221 8.87 3.26 -22.52
C TRP A 221 9.61 3.06 -21.19
N VAL A 222 8.96 2.45 -20.18
CA VAL A 222 9.55 2.18 -18.87
C VAL A 222 10.79 1.29 -19.01
N HIS A 223 10.69 0.20 -19.73
CA HIS A 223 11.81 -0.73 -19.97
C HIS A 223 12.95 -0.10 -20.80
N ALA A 224 12.64 0.74 -21.78
CA ALA A 224 13.65 1.49 -22.54
C ALA A 224 14.48 2.43 -21.66
N HIS A 225 13.90 2.89 -20.54
CA HIS A 225 14.59 3.72 -19.53
C HIS A 225 15.21 2.88 -18.39
N ARG A 226 15.25 1.55 -18.51
CA ARG A 226 15.79 0.61 -17.51
C ARG A 226 15.09 0.70 -16.16
N LEU A 227 13.79 1.04 -16.16
CA LEU A 227 12.95 1.09 -14.99
C LEU A 227 12.10 -0.19 -14.91
N VAL A 228 11.77 -0.61 -13.68
CA VAL A 228 10.78 -1.68 -13.46
C VAL A 228 9.37 -1.10 -13.39
N ILE A 229 8.37 -1.89 -13.79
CA ILE A 229 6.96 -1.51 -13.71
C ILE A 229 6.18 -2.49 -12.85
N LEU A 230 5.73 -2.02 -11.67
CA LEU A 230 4.73 -2.71 -10.87
C LEU A 230 3.36 -2.09 -11.15
N THR A 231 2.30 -2.89 -11.13
CA THR A 231 0.93 -2.38 -11.37
C THR A 231 -0.02 -2.73 -10.24
N TRP A 232 -1.00 -1.86 -9.94
CA TRP A 232 -1.94 -1.96 -8.83
C TRP A 232 -3.34 -1.44 -9.15
N THR A 233 -4.42 -1.86 -8.48
CA THR A 233 -4.55 -3.14 -7.77
C THR A 233 -5.30 -4.06 -8.70
N VAL A 234 -4.80 -5.25 -8.94
CA VAL A 234 -5.30 -6.19 -9.94
C VAL A 234 -5.88 -7.40 -9.21
N ASN A 235 -7.20 -7.55 -9.24
CA ASN A 235 -7.90 -8.65 -8.59
C ASN A 235 -8.72 -9.49 -9.57
N ASP A 236 -8.79 -9.05 -10.83
CA ASP A 236 -9.52 -9.67 -11.92
C ASP A 236 -8.59 -10.49 -12.81
N SER A 237 -9.04 -11.69 -13.22
CA SER A 237 -8.23 -12.65 -13.99
C SER A 237 -7.96 -12.19 -15.42
N GLU A 238 -8.92 -11.54 -16.06
CA GLU A 238 -8.75 -11.09 -17.43
C GLU A 238 -7.71 -9.97 -17.51
N ARG A 239 -7.83 -8.97 -16.59
CA ARG A 239 -6.85 -7.90 -16.51
C ARG A 239 -5.47 -8.42 -16.09
N PHE A 240 -5.41 -9.39 -15.20
CA PHE A 240 -4.17 -10.07 -14.84
C PHE A 240 -3.47 -10.66 -16.08
N ASN A 241 -4.18 -11.47 -16.87
CA ASN A 241 -3.63 -12.08 -18.08
C ASN A 241 -3.18 -11.04 -19.12
N GLN A 242 -3.94 -9.94 -19.28
CA GLN A 242 -3.55 -8.84 -20.18
C GLN A 242 -2.22 -8.18 -19.73
N LEU A 243 -2.07 -7.90 -18.43
CA LEU A 243 -0.88 -7.24 -17.90
C LEU A 243 0.36 -8.11 -17.95
N VAL A 244 0.22 -9.42 -17.71
CA VAL A 244 1.30 -10.38 -17.90
C VAL A 244 1.74 -10.40 -19.37
N ARG A 245 0.80 -10.42 -20.32
CA ARG A 245 1.12 -10.33 -21.77
C ARG A 245 1.79 -9.02 -22.17
N LEU A 246 1.47 -7.93 -21.52
CA LEU A 246 2.13 -6.64 -21.72
C LEU A 246 3.58 -6.61 -21.19
N GLY A 247 3.95 -7.57 -20.34
CA GLY A 247 5.30 -7.70 -19.80
C GLY A 247 5.56 -6.81 -18.60
N VAL A 248 4.57 -6.60 -17.72
CA VAL A 248 4.83 -5.92 -16.42
C VAL A 248 5.72 -6.77 -15.52
N ASP A 249 6.57 -6.14 -14.71
CA ASP A 249 7.53 -6.84 -13.85
C ASP A 249 6.91 -7.32 -12.53
N GLY A 250 5.78 -6.73 -12.12
CA GLY A 250 5.07 -7.17 -10.92
C GLY A 250 3.62 -6.70 -10.84
N ILE A 251 2.82 -7.47 -10.14
CA ILE A 251 1.37 -7.25 -9.98
C ILE A 251 1.03 -7.18 -8.50
N THR A 252 0.54 -6.02 -8.08
CA THR A 252 0.00 -5.80 -6.74
C THR A 252 -1.46 -6.27 -6.70
N THR A 253 -1.74 -7.23 -5.83
CA THR A 253 -3.06 -7.87 -5.73
C THR A 253 -3.48 -8.17 -4.30
N GLY A 254 -4.77 -8.08 -4.02
CA GLY A 254 -5.43 -8.67 -2.85
C GLY A 254 -6.02 -10.06 -3.12
N ASN A 255 -5.89 -10.56 -4.36
CA ASN A 255 -6.40 -11.86 -4.75
C ASN A 255 -5.37 -12.96 -4.49
N LEU A 256 -5.65 -13.82 -3.51
CA LEU A 256 -4.73 -14.90 -3.11
C LEU A 256 -4.50 -15.93 -4.21
N ALA A 257 -5.48 -16.14 -5.11
CA ALA A 257 -5.32 -17.04 -6.24
C ALA A 257 -4.30 -16.48 -7.27
N ILE A 258 -4.26 -15.17 -7.47
CA ILE A 258 -3.23 -14.51 -8.30
C ILE A 258 -1.85 -14.66 -7.66
N LEU A 259 -1.72 -14.43 -6.34
CA LEU A 259 -0.45 -14.64 -5.66
C LEU A 259 0.04 -16.08 -5.82
N ARG A 260 -0.85 -17.06 -5.62
CA ARG A 260 -0.54 -18.48 -5.81
C ARG A 260 -0.13 -18.80 -7.25
N ALA A 261 -0.77 -18.19 -8.24
CA ALA A 261 -0.45 -18.39 -9.65
C ALA A 261 0.92 -17.80 -10.04
N LEU A 262 1.36 -16.72 -9.37
CA LEU A 262 2.66 -16.08 -9.56
C LEU A 262 3.79 -16.77 -8.76
N SER A 263 3.44 -17.44 -7.66
CA SER A 263 4.42 -18.19 -6.85
C SER A 263 4.90 -19.44 -7.61
N ARG A 264 6.17 -19.52 -7.93
CA ARG A 264 6.80 -20.65 -8.63
C ARG A 264 8.01 -21.16 -7.87
#